data_8882c7f6490022ff807b5df5fc98610f
#
_entry.id   8882c7f6490022ff807b5df5fc98610f
#
_cell.length_a   1.000
_cell.length_b   1.000
_cell.length_c   1.000
_cell.angle_alpha   90.00
_cell.angle_beta   90.00
_cell.angle_gamma   90.00
#
_symmetry.space_group_name_H-M   'P 1'
#
loop_
_entity.id
_entity.type
_entity.pdbx_description
1 polymer ?
#
loop_
_entity_poly.entity_id
_entity_poly.type
_entity_poly.pdbx_seq_one_letter_code
_entity_poly.pdbx_strand_id
1 'polypeptide(L)'
;MSNQTSDLPTLLHSLEKNFSSNLFTSLPPLLTRAKILLSTHNLLNPTPDTPPQQLNLARTIFEIGAYTSIRLKDKAGFVTYIGYLQNFYSLGLGGSREPELTGLNLLRLLAENKIAEFHTQLEIIHATAKSVTESEPVKFARGLEEWIMEGAYNRVWKAGEGTGVNVYQKFFLDVLMDTIRYPVSV
;
A
#
# COMPACT_ATOMS: atom_id res chain seq x y z
N MET A 1 -21.37 20.05 -19.15
CA MET A 1 -20.36 19.02 -18.80
C MET A 1 -19.69 19.24 -17.44
N SER A 2 -20.22 20.10 -16.58
CA SER A 2 -19.59 20.54 -15.31
C SER A 2 -20.02 19.77 -14.03
N ASN A 3 -20.93 18.81 -14.13
CA ASN A 3 -21.49 18.15 -12.92
C ASN A 3 -20.74 16.87 -12.47
N GLN A 4 -19.80 16.35 -13.28
CA GLN A 4 -19.14 15.08 -12.94
C GLN A 4 -17.91 15.23 -12.04
N THR A 5 -17.24 16.38 -12.06
CA THR A 5 -16.11 16.66 -11.15
C THR A 5 -16.56 16.96 -9.71
N SER A 6 -17.80 17.41 -9.51
CA SER A 6 -18.35 17.61 -8.17
C SER A 6 -18.68 16.33 -7.42
N ASP A 7 -18.79 15.19 -8.12
CA ASP A 7 -19.07 13.89 -7.50
C ASP A 7 -17.84 13.27 -6.80
N LEU A 8 -16.60 13.55 -7.28
CA LEU A 8 -15.38 12.97 -6.70
C LEU A 8 -15.11 13.41 -5.25
N PRO A 9 -15.16 14.71 -4.89
CA PRO A 9 -15.00 15.15 -3.51
C PRO A 9 -16.07 14.58 -2.56
N THR A 10 -17.32 14.50 -3.00
CA THR A 10 -18.43 13.94 -2.23
C THR A 10 -18.23 12.44 -2.00
N LEU A 11 -17.74 11.74 -3.03
CA LEU A 11 -17.43 10.32 -2.95
C LEU A 11 -16.24 10.07 -2.02
N LEU A 12 -15.18 10.91 -2.10
CA LEU A 12 -14.04 10.83 -1.19
C LEU A 12 -14.49 11.01 0.27
N HIS A 13 -15.33 12.02 0.55
CA HIS A 13 -15.86 12.23 1.90
C HIS A 13 -16.62 10.99 2.42
N SER A 14 -17.42 10.35 1.57
CA SER A 14 -18.12 9.11 1.91
C SER A 14 -17.15 7.94 2.15
N LEU A 15 -16.08 7.84 1.36
CA LEU A 15 -15.03 6.84 1.54
C LEU A 15 -14.28 7.04 2.86
N GLU A 16 -13.88 8.27 3.17
CA GLU A 16 -13.18 8.60 4.42
C GLU A 16 -14.07 8.35 5.65
N LYS A 17 -15.34 8.70 5.59
CA LYS A 17 -16.30 8.44 6.65
C LYS A 17 -16.44 6.94 6.91
N ASN A 18 -16.66 6.13 5.87
CA ASN A 18 -16.82 4.69 6.02
C ASN A 18 -15.49 4.02 6.45
N PHE A 19 -14.36 4.52 5.97
CA PHE A 19 -13.03 4.06 6.40
C PHE A 19 -12.79 4.35 7.89
N SER A 20 -13.08 5.56 8.35
CA SER A 20 -12.95 5.96 9.76
C SER A 20 -13.91 5.20 10.68
N SER A 21 -15.07 4.79 10.16
CA SER A 21 -16.06 3.98 10.87
C SER A 21 -15.78 2.47 10.82
N ASN A 22 -14.65 2.05 10.24
CA ASN A 22 -14.28 0.64 10.02
C ASN A 22 -15.32 -0.19 9.22
N LEU A 23 -16.14 0.46 8.38
CA LEU A 23 -17.14 -0.19 7.53
C LEU A 23 -16.52 -0.68 6.21
N PHE A 24 -15.53 -1.56 6.27
CA PHE A 24 -14.76 -2.00 5.10
C PHE A 24 -15.57 -2.76 4.07
N THR A 25 -16.64 -3.43 4.47
CA THR A 25 -17.53 -4.20 3.54
C THR A 25 -18.35 -3.30 2.61
N SER A 26 -18.58 -2.04 2.98
CA SER A 26 -19.32 -1.07 2.17
C SER A 26 -18.43 -0.27 1.21
N LEU A 27 -17.11 -0.37 1.35
CA LEU A 27 -16.14 0.40 0.55
C LEU A 27 -15.96 -0.10 -0.90
N PRO A 28 -15.97 -1.41 -1.23
CA PRO A 28 -15.71 -1.89 -2.58
C PRO A 28 -16.58 -1.27 -3.67
N PRO A 29 -17.93 -1.14 -3.53
CA PRO A 29 -18.75 -0.50 -4.56
C PRO A 29 -18.42 0.98 -4.74
N LEU A 30 -18.11 1.69 -3.65
CA LEU A 30 -17.71 3.09 -3.69
C LEU A 30 -16.34 3.27 -4.37
N LEU A 31 -15.38 2.39 -4.07
CA LEU A 31 -14.06 2.37 -4.71
C LEU A 31 -14.14 2.03 -6.20
N THR A 32 -15.04 1.13 -6.60
CA THR A 32 -15.28 0.83 -8.01
C THR A 32 -15.83 2.05 -8.75
N ARG A 33 -16.82 2.73 -8.17
CA ARG A 33 -17.35 3.99 -8.72
C ARG A 33 -16.26 5.07 -8.79
N ALA A 34 -15.43 5.19 -7.76
CA ALA A 34 -14.33 6.14 -7.74
C ALA A 34 -13.31 5.86 -8.86
N LYS A 35 -12.92 4.59 -9.08
CA LYS A 35 -12.02 4.21 -10.17
C LYS A 35 -12.59 4.55 -11.54
N ILE A 36 -13.88 4.34 -11.78
CA ILE A 36 -14.54 4.71 -13.04
C ILE A 36 -14.45 6.23 -13.25
N LEU A 37 -14.77 7.03 -12.23
CA LEU A 37 -14.68 8.49 -12.33
C LEU A 37 -13.24 8.96 -12.54
N LEU A 38 -12.26 8.38 -11.82
CA LEU A 38 -10.85 8.70 -12.00
C LEU A 38 -10.36 8.35 -13.41
N SER A 39 -10.82 7.22 -13.97
CA SER A 39 -10.54 6.83 -15.36
C SER A 39 -11.13 7.82 -16.37
N THR A 40 -12.38 8.22 -16.17
CA THR A 40 -13.08 9.18 -17.05
C THR A 40 -12.38 10.55 -17.10
N HIS A 41 -11.75 10.94 -15.97
CA HIS A 41 -11.00 12.19 -15.86
C HIS A 41 -9.49 12.05 -16.13
N ASN A 42 -9.02 10.89 -16.58
CA ASN A 42 -7.61 10.57 -16.81
C ASN A 42 -6.72 10.77 -15.56
N LEU A 43 -7.28 10.59 -14.35
CA LEU A 43 -6.59 10.75 -13.06
C LEU A 43 -5.96 9.46 -12.53
N LEU A 44 -6.00 8.36 -13.29
CA LEU A 44 -5.35 7.09 -12.90
C LEU A 44 -3.82 7.21 -12.90
N ASN A 45 -3.31 8.02 -13.84
CA ASN A 45 -1.88 8.32 -13.93
C ASN A 45 -1.69 9.83 -13.79
N PRO A 46 -0.80 10.27 -12.89
CA PRO A 46 -0.52 11.70 -12.73
C PRO A 46 0.15 12.26 -13.98
N THR A 47 -0.35 13.40 -14.46
CA THR A 47 0.27 14.17 -15.54
C THR A 47 0.68 15.54 -15.02
N PRO A 48 1.74 16.17 -15.58
CA PRO A 48 2.21 17.48 -15.14
C PRO A 48 1.16 18.59 -15.22
N ASP A 49 0.17 18.43 -16.12
CA ASP A 49 -0.90 19.41 -16.36
C ASP A 49 -2.09 19.25 -15.40
N THR A 50 -2.09 18.18 -14.59
CA THR A 50 -3.22 17.90 -13.68
C THR A 50 -3.15 18.80 -12.45
N PRO A 51 -4.26 19.46 -12.05
CA PRO A 51 -4.29 20.30 -10.86
C PRO A 51 -3.88 19.52 -9.58
N PRO A 52 -3.05 20.09 -8.69
CA PRO A 52 -2.56 19.39 -7.49
C PRO A 52 -3.69 18.90 -6.57
N GLN A 53 -4.81 19.60 -6.54
CA GLN A 53 -5.98 19.20 -5.75
C GLN A 53 -6.59 17.89 -6.23
N GLN A 54 -6.68 17.70 -7.55
CA GLN A 54 -7.21 16.47 -8.16
C GLN A 54 -6.22 15.30 -7.97
N LEU A 55 -4.92 15.56 -8.05
CA LEU A 55 -3.89 14.56 -7.78
C LEU A 55 -3.94 14.08 -6.33
N ASN A 56 -4.07 14.99 -5.37
CA ASN A 56 -4.20 14.64 -3.95
C ASN A 56 -5.46 13.82 -3.68
N LEU A 57 -6.57 14.16 -4.33
CA LEU A 57 -7.83 13.45 -4.22
C LEU A 57 -7.70 12.02 -4.77
N ALA A 58 -7.13 11.86 -5.97
CA ALA A 58 -6.90 10.56 -6.59
C ALA A 58 -5.97 9.68 -5.72
N ARG A 59 -4.86 10.25 -5.23
CA ARG A 59 -3.95 9.56 -4.32
C ARG A 59 -4.67 9.06 -3.06
N THR A 60 -5.45 9.91 -2.39
CA THR A 60 -6.17 9.54 -1.17
C THR A 60 -7.16 8.40 -1.41
N ILE A 61 -7.86 8.40 -2.55
CA ILE A 61 -8.74 7.30 -2.94
C ILE A 61 -7.97 5.99 -3.10
N PHE A 62 -6.80 6.01 -3.76
CA PHE A 62 -5.97 4.82 -3.92
C PHE A 62 -5.38 4.33 -2.60
N GLU A 63 -4.98 5.23 -1.70
CA GLU A 63 -4.52 4.88 -0.36
C GLU A 63 -5.62 4.16 0.44
N ILE A 64 -6.84 4.69 0.47
CA ILE A 64 -7.99 4.03 1.11
C ILE A 64 -8.28 2.68 0.46
N GLY A 65 -8.18 2.59 -0.87
CA GLY A 65 -8.34 1.34 -1.60
C GLY A 65 -7.31 0.29 -1.21
N ALA A 66 -6.04 0.67 -1.05
CA ALA A 66 -4.97 -0.22 -0.62
C ALA A 66 -5.22 -0.79 0.79
N TYR A 67 -5.55 0.07 1.76
CA TYR A 67 -5.89 -0.38 3.12
C TYR A 67 -7.13 -1.27 3.16
N THR A 68 -8.17 -0.91 2.40
CA THR A 68 -9.39 -1.71 2.30
C THR A 68 -9.11 -3.11 1.75
N SER A 69 -8.26 -3.21 0.72
CA SER A 69 -7.87 -4.50 0.13
C SER A 69 -7.18 -5.41 1.16
N ILE A 70 -6.29 -4.88 2.00
CA ILE A 70 -5.65 -5.66 3.07
C ILE A 70 -6.70 -6.15 4.09
N ARG A 71 -7.62 -5.27 4.51
CA ARG A 71 -8.68 -5.61 5.48
C ARG A 71 -9.62 -6.69 4.95
N LEU A 72 -9.88 -6.70 3.64
CA LEU A 72 -10.68 -7.71 2.96
C LEU A 72 -9.86 -8.94 2.52
N LYS A 73 -8.55 -8.97 2.84
CA LYS A 73 -7.62 -10.04 2.44
C LYS A 73 -7.49 -10.20 0.92
N ASP A 74 -7.75 -9.13 0.17
CA ASP A 74 -7.61 -9.08 -1.29
C ASP A 74 -6.19 -8.61 -1.68
N LYS A 75 -5.28 -9.59 -1.86
CA LYS A 75 -3.90 -9.31 -2.27
C LYS A 75 -3.83 -8.69 -3.67
N ALA A 76 -4.66 -9.14 -4.61
CA ALA A 76 -4.65 -8.66 -5.99
C ALA A 76 -5.10 -7.20 -6.05
N GLY A 77 -6.15 -6.84 -5.31
CA GLY A 77 -6.60 -5.47 -5.14
C GLY A 77 -5.50 -4.58 -4.56
N PHE A 78 -4.81 -5.02 -3.52
CA PHE A 78 -3.69 -4.28 -2.93
C PHE A 78 -2.58 -4.00 -3.95
N VAL A 79 -2.14 -5.01 -4.70
CA VAL A 79 -1.10 -4.86 -5.74
C VAL A 79 -1.52 -3.84 -6.80
N THR A 80 -2.78 -3.86 -7.21
CA THR A 80 -3.32 -2.91 -8.19
C THR A 80 -3.27 -1.48 -7.66
N TYR A 81 -3.70 -1.24 -6.41
CA TYR A 81 -3.67 0.10 -5.82
C TYR A 81 -2.24 0.60 -5.59
N ILE A 82 -1.34 -0.27 -5.14
CA ILE A 82 0.09 0.08 -5.01
C ILE A 82 0.70 0.44 -6.37
N GLY A 83 0.34 -0.28 -7.44
CA GLY A 83 0.79 0.05 -8.80
C GLY A 83 0.40 1.47 -9.21
N TYR A 84 -0.83 1.90 -8.94
CA TYR A 84 -1.23 3.29 -9.16
C TYR A 84 -0.45 4.27 -8.27
N LEU A 85 -0.32 3.99 -6.97
CA LEU A 85 0.36 4.86 -6.02
C LEU A 85 1.84 5.05 -6.32
N GLN A 86 2.52 4.03 -6.85
CA GLN A 86 3.93 4.15 -7.25
C GLN A 86 4.15 5.26 -8.30
N ASN A 87 3.19 5.45 -9.23
CA ASN A 87 3.26 6.54 -10.20
C ASN A 87 3.17 7.92 -9.53
N PHE A 88 2.37 8.06 -8.47
CA PHE A 88 2.28 9.31 -7.70
C PHE A 88 3.54 9.53 -6.86
N TYR A 89 4.04 8.51 -6.19
CA TYR A 89 5.21 8.60 -5.31
C TYR A 89 6.50 8.89 -6.09
N SER A 90 6.66 8.32 -7.28
CA SER A 90 7.82 8.59 -8.16
C SER A 90 7.90 10.06 -8.62
N LEU A 91 6.78 10.77 -8.63
CA LEU A 91 6.72 12.20 -8.95
C LEU A 91 6.80 13.10 -7.70
N GLY A 92 7.11 12.54 -6.54
CA GLY A 92 7.18 13.28 -5.28
C GLY A 92 5.81 13.73 -4.76
N LEU A 93 4.73 13.13 -5.24
CA LEU A 93 3.36 13.40 -4.80
C LEU A 93 2.95 12.50 -3.62
N GLY A 94 3.90 12.04 -2.83
CA GLY A 94 3.68 11.25 -1.63
C GLY A 94 2.96 12.03 -0.53
N GLY A 95 2.47 11.31 0.47
CA GLY A 95 1.77 11.88 1.62
C GLY A 95 2.15 11.20 2.93
N SER A 96 1.46 11.54 4.01
CA SER A 96 1.74 10.99 5.34
C SER A 96 1.59 9.45 5.41
N ARG A 97 0.82 8.84 4.52
CA ARG A 97 0.59 7.38 4.45
C ARG A 97 1.59 6.65 3.54
N GLU A 98 2.39 7.37 2.76
CA GLU A 98 3.37 6.79 1.84
C GLU A 98 4.36 5.85 2.55
N PRO A 99 4.98 6.21 3.70
CA PRO A 99 5.93 5.33 4.37
C PRO A 99 5.31 4.01 4.80
N GLU A 100 4.08 4.05 5.32
CA GLU A 100 3.37 2.86 5.78
C GLU A 100 3.00 1.95 4.61
N LEU A 101 2.40 2.48 3.54
CA LEU A 101 2.02 1.70 2.36
C LEU A 101 3.23 1.12 1.63
N THR A 102 4.34 1.88 1.59
CA THR A 102 5.61 1.41 1.05
C THR A 102 6.16 0.25 1.87
N GLY A 103 6.17 0.37 3.20
CA GLY A 103 6.56 -0.72 4.11
C GLY A 103 5.67 -1.96 3.95
N LEU A 104 4.36 -1.78 3.81
CA LEU A 104 3.42 -2.89 3.57
C LEU A 104 3.68 -3.59 2.22
N ASN A 105 4.02 -2.83 1.17
CA ASN A 105 4.40 -3.43 -0.12
C ASN A 105 5.70 -4.23 -0.02
N LEU A 106 6.68 -3.75 0.73
CA LEU A 106 7.92 -4.49 0.99
C LEU A 106 7.65 -5.80 1.76
N LEU A 107 6.79 -5.76 2.80
CA LEU A 107 6.35 -6.95 3.53
C LEU A 107 5.66 -7.96 2.61
N ARG A 108 4.82 -7.49 1.69
CA ARG A 108 4.17 -8.34 0.68
C ARG A 108 5.21 -9.04 -0.19
N LEU A 109 6.22 -8.32 -0.69
CA LEU A 109 7.27 -8.90 -1.53
C LEU A 109 8.06 -9.98 -0.79
N LEU A 110 8.38 -9.77 0.50
CA LEU A 110 8.98 -10.80 1.35
C LEU A 110 8.05 -12.00 1.52
N ALA A 111 6.77 -11.76 1.81
CA ALA A 111 5.78 -12.82 1.99
C ALA A 111 5.57 -13.67 0.72
N GLU A 112 5.78 -13.09 -0.46
CA GLU A 112 5.73 -13.76 -1.76
C GLU A 112 7.09 -14.34 -2.21
N ASN A 113 8.12 -14.26 -1.36
CA ASN A 113 9.51 -14.68 -1.66
C ASN A 113 10.11 -13.98 -2.90
N LYS A 114 9.70 -12.73 -3.15
CA LYS A 114 10.17 -11.91 -4.28
C LYS A 114 11.33 -11.01 -3.86
N ILE A 115 12.44 -11.63 -3.49
CA ILE A 115 13.59 -10.91 -2.91
C ILE A 115 14.23 -9.94 -3.91
N ALA A 116 14.32 -10.30 -5.18
CA ALA A 116 14.88 -9.41 -6.21
C ALA A 116 14.03 -8.15 -6.40
N GLU A 117 12.69 -8.29 -6.43
CA GLU A 117 11.77 -7.16 -6.51
C GLU A 117 11.82 -6.28 -5.24
N PHE A 118 12.00 -6.90 -4.07
CA PHE A 118 12.18 -6.21 -2.80
C PHE A 118 13.39 -5.27 -2.83
N HIS A 119 14.55 -5.75 -3.24
CA HIS A 119 15.76 -4.93 -3.36
C HIS A 119 15.62 -3.83 -4.41
N THR A 120 15.03 -4.15 -5.58
CA THR A 120 14.74 -3.13 -6.61
C THR A 120 13.84 -2.01 -6.07
N GLN A 121 12.80 -2.35 -5.30
CA GLN A 121 11.93 -1.35 -4.69
C GLN A 121 12.68 -0.50 -3.65
N LEU A 122 13.54 -1.09 -2.84
CA LEU A 122 14.38 -0.35 -1.89
C LEU A 122 15.31 0.65 -2.59
N GLU A 123 15.94 0.27 -3.69
CA GLU A 123 16.79 1.17 -4.48
C GLU A 123 16.00 2.34 -5.05
N ILE A 124 14.81 2.08 -5.61
CA ILE A 124 13.92 3.13 -6.13
C ILE A 124 13.54 4.11 -5.01
N ILE A 125 13.10 3.61 -3.86
CA ILE A 125 12.71 4.44 -2.72
C ILE A 125 13.90 5.26 -2.22
N HIS A 126 15.09 4.66 -2.14
CA HIS A 126 16.31 5.35 -1.72
C HIS A 126 16.67 6.49 -2.68
N ALA A 127 16.48 6.30 -3.97
CA ALA A 127 16.76 7.31 -4.98
C ALA A 127 15.72 8.45 -5.01
N THR A 128 14.43 8.15 -4.76
CA THR A 128 13.32 9.11 -4.92
C THR A 128 12.89 9.75 -3.61
N ALA A 129 12.94 9.04 -2.48
CA ALA A 129 12.37 9.47 -1.20
C ALA A 129 13.19 8.98 0.00
N LYS A 130 14.34 9.62 0.26
CA LYS A 130 15.23 9.25 1.39
C LYS A 130 14.52 9.26 2.75
N SER A 131 13.59 10.18 2.98
CA SER A 131 12.81 10.24 4.23
C SER A 131 11.95 9.00 4.44
N VAL A 132 11.42 8.42 3.36
CA VAL A 132 10.64 7.18 3.39
C VAL A 132 11.55 5.99 3.71
N THR A 133 12.77 5.94 3.15
CA THR A 133 13.75 4.88 3.44
C THR A 133 14.09 4.79 4.92
N GLU A 134 14.17 5.94 5.60
CA GLU A 134 14.49 6.03 7.03
C GLU A 134 13.27 5.86 7.95
N SER A 135 12.08 5.66 7.38
CA SER A 135 10.85 5.48 8.15
C SER A 135 10.80 4.10 8.85
N GLU A 136 10.11 4.05 9.99
CA GLU A 136 9.95 2.81 10.78
C GLU A 136 9.35 1.64 9.96
N PRO A 137 8.29 1.82 9.13
CA PRO A 137 7.74 0.70 8.36
C PRO A 137 8.74 0.09 7.37
N VAL A 138 9.58 0.92 6.74
CA VAL A 138 10.60 0.45 5.80
C VAL A 138 11.77 -0.22 6.53
N LYS A 139 12.24 0.37 7.64
CA LYS A 139 13.26 -0.24 8.51
C LYS A 139 12.81 -1.59 9.05
N PHE A 140 11.55 -1.70 9.44
CA PHE A 140 10.97 -2.96 9.91
C PHE A 140 11.02 -4.05 8.83
N ALA A 141 10.61 -3.72 7.58
CA ALA A 141 10.66 -4.66 6.47
C ALA A 141 12.11 -5.10 6.14
N ARG A 142 13.07 -4.17 6.17
CA ARG A 142 14.51 -4.48 5.99
C ARG A 142 15.05 -5.39 7.08
N GLY A 143 14.72 -5.12 8.34
CA GLY A 143 15.14 -5.97 9.46
C GLY A 143 14.59 -7.39 9.36
N LEU A 144 13.35 -7.56 8.88
CA LEU A 144 12.79 -8.88 8.63
C LEU A 144 13.52 -9.61 7.49
N GLU A 145 13.84 -8.93 6.42
CA GLU A 145 14.60 -9.50 5.31
C GLU A 145 15.98 -9.96 5.78
N GLU A 146 16.70 -9.13 6.51
CA GLU A 146 18.00 -9.46 7.09
C GLU A 146 17.93 -10.74 7.96
N TRP A 147 16.93 -10.83 8.85
CA TRP A 147 16.74 -12.03 9.70
C TRP A 147 16.38 -13.28 8.90
N ILE A 148 15.64 -13.14 7.80
CA ILE A 148 15.33 -14.27 6.90
C ILE A 148 16.59 -14.75 6.22
N MET A 149 17.42 -13.84 5.70
CA MET A 149 18.68 -14.17 5.03
C MET A 149 19.73 -14.78 5.97
N GLU A 150 19.73 -14.36 7.24
CA GLU A 150 20.55 -14.98 8.30
C GLU A 150 20.01 -16.32 8.80
N GLY A 151 18.81 -16.73 8.40
CA GLY A 151 18.14 -17.91 8.96
C GLY A 151 17.63 -17.73 10.39
N ALA A 152 17.56 -16.49 10.89
CA ALA A 152 17.14 -16.14 12.24
C ALA A 152 15.61 -16.13 12.38
N TYR A 153 14.93 -17.18 11.95
CA TYR A 153 13.46 -17.29 11.92
C TYR A 153 12.79 -17.06 13.26
N ASN A 154 13.47 -17.36 14.38
CA ASN A 154 12.96 -17.07 15.72
C ASN A 154 12.72 -15.57 15.95
N ARG A 155 13.52 -14.69 15.32
CA ARG A 155 13.35 -13.24 15.41
C ARG A 155 12.15 -12.80 14.57
N VAL A 156 11.96 -13.39 13.39
CA VAL A 156 10.80 -13.13 12.52
C VAL A 156 9.49 -13.49 13.24
N TRP A 157 9.46 -14.66 13.90
CA TRP A 157 8.32 -15.09 14.72
C TRP A 157 8.00 -14.09 15.84
N LYS A 158 9.00 -13.73 16.63
CA LYS A 158 8.82 -12.75 17.72
C LYS A 158 8.32 -11.41 17.24
N ALA A 159 8.80 -10.95 16.08
CA ALA A 159 8.34 -9.71 15.46
C ALA A 159 6.87 -9.79 15.04
N GLY A 160 6.41 -10.93 14.50
CA GLY A 160 5.01 -11.14 14.13
C GLY A 160 4.04 -11.25 15.32
N GLU A 161 4.53 -11.67 16.48
CA GLU A 161 3.74 -11.76 17.72
C GLU A 161 3.81 -10.46 18.57
N GLY A 162 4.69 -9.53 18.20
CA GLY A 162 4.92 -8.30 18.94
C GLY A 162 3.70 -7.37 19.02
N THR A 163 3.54 -6.70 20.15
CA THR A 163 2.43 -5.75 20.41
C THR A 163 2.52 -4.46 19.57
N GLY A 164 3.64 -4.22 18.89
CA GLY A 164 3.86 -3.05 18.04
C GLY A 164 3.42 -3.20 16.57
N VAL A 165 2.97 -4.41 16.19
CA VAL A 165 2.55 -4.70 14.80
C VAL A 165 1.11 -4.24 14.60
N ASN A 166 0.89 -3.41 13.59
CA ASN A 166 -0.47 -3.00 13.23
C ASN A 166 -1.22 -4.10 12.45
N VAL A 167 -2.54 -3.97 12.36
CA VAL A 167 -3.41 -4.98 11.73
C VAL A 167 -3.06 -5.21 10.26
N TYR A 168 -2.57 -4.20 9.55
CA TYR A 168 -2.18 -4.29 8.15
C TYR A 168 -0.87 -5.05 7.96
N GLN A 169 0.12 -4.78 8.83
CA GLN A 169 1.39 -5.51 8.84
C GLN A 169 1.18 -6.99 9.21
N LYS A 170 0.31 -7.25 10.19
CA LYS A 170 0.00 -8.61 10.65
C LYS A 170 -0.48 -9.50 9.52
N PHE A 171 -1.31 -8.99 8.63
CA PHE A 171 -1.78 -9.76 7.47
C PHE A 171 -0.63 -10.33 6.62
N PHE A 172 0.36 -9.49 6.27
CA PHE A 172 1.51 -9.94 5.48
C PHE A 172 2.51 -10.77 6.30
N LEU A 173 2.65 -10.49 7.59
CA LEU A 173 3.48 -11.30 8.47
C LEU A 173 2.93 -12.71 8.64
N ASP A 174 1.62 -12.88 8.78
CA ASP A 174 0.98 -14.20 8.85
C ASP A 174 1.26 -14.99 7.54
N VAL A 175 1.14 -14.35 6.38
CA VAL A 175 1.48 -14.96 5.08
C VAL A 175 2.96 -15.30 5.00
N LEU A 176 3.84 -14.42 5.46
CA LEU A 176 5.30 -14.65 5.49
C LEU A 176 5.64 -15.86 6.37
N MET A 177 5.05 -15.94 7.55
CA MET A 177 5.26 -17.05 8.48
C MET A 177 4.80 -18.39 7.92
N ASP A 178 3.68 -18.40 7.18
CA ASP A 178 3.22 -19.60 6.47
C ASP A 178 4.20 -19.99 5.34
N THR A 179 4.73 -19.01 4.60
CA THR A 179 5.73 -19.26 3.53
C THR A 179 7.03 -19.84 4.08
N ILE A 180 7.47 -19.37 5.26
CA ILE A 180 8.68 -19.89 5.93
C ILE A 180 8.43 -21.31 6.48
N ARG A 181 7.24 -21.58 7.02
CA ARG A 181 6.89 -22.89 7.61
C ARG A 181 6.74 -23.97 6.55
N TYR A 182 6.20 -23.63 5.40
CA TYR A 182 5.99 -24.54 4.28
C TYR A 182 6.73 -24.02 3.05
N PRO A 183 8.07 -24.19 2.97
CA PRO A 183 8.79 -23.81 1.77
C PRO A 183 8.20 -24.61 0.62
N VAL A 184 7.63 -23.92 -0.36
CA VAL A 184 7.10 -24.54 -1.57
C VAL A 184 8.27 -25.24 -2.22
N SER A 185 8.24 -26.59 -2.21
CA SER A 185 9.23 -27.41 -2.93
C SER A 185 9.12 -27.05 -4.41
N VAL A 186 10.16 -26.45 -4.94
CA VAL A 186 10.34 -26.15 -6.36
C VAL A 186 10.62 -27.45 -7.12
#